data_8724250136f5505d87975b30d044fa42
#
_entry.id   8724250136f5505d87975b30d044fa42
#
_cell.length_a   1.000
_cell.length_b   1.000
_cell.length_c   1.000
_cell.angle_alpha   90.00
_cell.angle_beta   90.00
_cell.angle_gamma   90.00
#
_symmetry.space_group_name_H-M   'P 1'
#
loop_
_entity.id
_entity.type
_entity.pdbx_description
1 polymer ?
#
loop_
_entity_poly.entity_id
_entity_poly.type
_entity_poly.pdbx_seq_one_letter_code
_entity_poly.pdbx_strand_id
1 'polypeptide(L)'
;MQEKNFDKLKFFAAIIFIFLMMFELNNLMPLHRDDYDYSMIWKTGEHINSVADVFDSTYKHYFLHGGRFFTVFCLNLFLWLGKFYFDIANALMFTALILLIYFHAKRNFKSENDFKIFAALGLAAWLSFPHFGEVAIWKSGSTVYLWSAVPAAIFLLPYNFYLAKKFPNKKFFPPVIFLLGIFSGGGVENLGVTSTLLTAAISYRCYKKNILQSWIPAGFFGSLIGLIILLAAPGNFVRYDVQGEGKGFFSHIGNQIAGNAEMLLYILPVILILICSLKI
;
A
#
# COMPACT_ATOMS: atom_id res chain seq x y z
N MET A 1 -28.72 20.71 14.25
CA MET A 1 -28.94 19.30 13.80
C MET A 1 -28.90 19.17 12.28
N GLN A 2 -29.50 20.07 11.53
CA GLN A 2 -29.49 20.08 10.04
C GLN A 2 -28.09 20.24 9.43
N GLU A 3 -27.24 21.15 9.90
CA GLU A 3 -25.87 21.35 9.40
C GLU A 3 -25.00 20.09 9.55
N LYS A 4 -25.06 19.39 10.70
CA LYS A 4 -24.30 18.14 10.92
C LYS A 4 -24.73 17.02 9.97
N ASN A 5 -25.99 16.95 9.61
CA ASN A 5 -26.48 15.95 8.65
C ASN A 5 -26.01 16.30 7.23
N PHE A 6 -25.95 17.59 6.89
CA PHE A 6 -25.49 18.07 5.59
C PHE A 6 -23.98 17.83 5.39
N ASP A 7 -23.16 18.01 6.43
CA ASP A 7 -21.72 17.72 6.34
C ASP A 7 -21.43 16.21 6.23
N LYS A 8 -22.23 15.36 6.91
CA LYS A 8 -22.15 13.91 6.69
C LYS A 8 -22.50 13.53 5.25
N LEU A 9 -23.55 14.12 4.70
CA LEU A 9 -23.96 13.85 3.32
C LEU A 9 -22.87 14.24 2.33
N LYS A 10 -22.25 15.42 2.50
CA LYS A 10 -21.11 15.87 1.68
C LYS A 10 -19.92 14.91 1.80
N PHE A 11 -19.62 14.41 2.99
CA PHE A 11 -18.53 13.46 3.20
C PHE A 11 -18.76 12.15 2.47
N PHE A 12 -19.96 11.58 2.56
CA PHE A 12 -20.31 10.37 1.81
C PHE A 12 -20.35 10.61 0.30
N ALA A 13 -20.86 11.75 -0.14
CA ALA A 13 -20.83 12.13 -1.55
C ALA A 13 -19.39 12.21 -2.09
N ALA A 14 -18.46 12.74 -1.31
CA ALA A 14 -17.05 12.78 -1.71
C ALA A 14 -16.41 11.38 -1.79
N ILE A 15 -16.75 10.46 -0.90
CA ILE A 15 -16.30 9.06 -0.98
C ILE A 15 -16.79 8.42 -2.27
N ILE A 16 -18.10 8.56 -2.56
CA ILE A 16 -18.71 8.02 -3.78
C ILE A 16 -18.09 8.66 -5.01
N PHE A 17 -17.87 9.96 -5.01
CA PHE A 17 -17.24 10.68 -6.12
C PHE A 17 -15.83 10.16 -6.42
N ILE A 18 -14.97 9.98 -5.38
CA ILE A 18 -13.62 9.42 -5.54
C ILE A 18 -13.70 8.00 -6.10
N PHE A 19 -14.60 7.18 -5.58
CA PHE A 19 -14.79 5.81 -6.07
C PHE A 19 -15.20 5.79 -7.54
N LEU A 20 -16.24 6.55 -7.93
CA LEU A 20 -16.72 6.58 -9.29
C LEU A 20 -15.67 7.14 -10.28
N MET A 21 -14.96 8.19 -9.89
CA MET A 21 -13.86 8.73 -10.67
C MET A 21 -12.77 7.69 -10.92
N MET A 22 -12.35 6.98 -9.86
CA MET A 22 -11.33 5.93 -10.00
C MET A 22 -11.86 4.74 -10.79
N PHE A 23 -13.13 4.37 -10.63
CA PHE A 23 -13.74 3.31 -11.41
C PHE A 23 -13.72 3.63 -12.91
N GLU A 24 -14.12 4.85 -13.31
CA GLU A 24 -14.08 5.28 -14.70
C GLU A 24 -12.66 5.30 -15.28
N LEU A 25 -11.67 5.78 -14.51
CA LEU A 25 -10.28 5.77 -14.96
C LEU A 25 -9.76 4.33 -15.17
N ASN A 26 -10.11 3.41 -14.27
CA ASN A 26 -9.76 2.00 -14.41
C ASN A 26 -10.47 1.36 -15.60
N ASN A 27 -11.75 1.72 -15.81
CA ASN A 27 -12.54 1.23 -16.94
C ASN A 27 -11.94 1.67 -18.29
N LEU A 28 -11.42 2.88 -18.37
CA LEU A 28 -10.74 3.41 -19.56
C LEU A 28 -9.35 2.80 -19.80
N MET A 29 -8.71 2.25 -18.76
CA MET A 29 -7.38 1.65 -18.87
C MET A 29 -7.47 0.22 -19.41
N PRO A 30 -6.96 -0.06 -20.63
CA PRO A 30 -6.90 -1.43 -21.15
C PRO A 30 -5.87 -2.29 -20.39
N LEU A 31 -5.78 -3.58 -20.72
CA LEU A 31 -4.62 -4.38 -20.37
C LEU A 31 -3.38 -3.80 -21.04
N HIS A 32 -2.28 -3.71 -20.30
CA HIS A 32 -1.09 -3.02 -20.75
C HIS A 32 0.19 -3.70 -20.25
N ARG A 33 1.21 -3.80 -21.12
CA ARG A 33 2.53 -4.35 -20.77
C ARG A 33 2.43 -5.68 -20.03
N ASP A 34 2.96 -5.73 -18.82
CA ASP A 34 3.09 -6.91 -17.97
C ASP A 34 1.75 -7.57 -17.62
N ASP A 35 0.59 -6.86 -17.77
CA ASP A 35 -0.73 -7.45 -17.50
C ASP A 35 -0.96 -8.71 -18.35
N TYR A 36 -0.40 -8.75 -19.58
CA TYR A 36 -0.51 -9.91 -20.45
C TYR A 36 0.29 -11.10 -19.92
N ASP A 37 1.52 -10.86 -19.44
CA ASP A 37 2.36 -11.90 -18.86
C ASP A 37 1.76 -12.47 -17.57
N TYR A 38 1.19 -11.59 -16.72
CA TYR A 38 0.53 -12.00 -15.48
C TYR A 38 -0.86 -12.64 -15.69
N SER A 39 -1.45 -12.53 -16.89
CA SER A 39 -2.67 -13.27 -17.23
C SER A 39 -2.41 -14.75 -17.56
N MET A 40 -1.14 -15.13 -17.66
CA MET A 40 -0.68 -16.47 -17.95
C MET A 40 0.00 -17.11 -16.74
N ILE A 41 0.03 -18.44 -16.71
CA ILE A 41 0.84 -19.17 -15.72
C ILE A 41 2.31 -18.84 -16.00
N TRP A 42 3.00 -18.31 -15.00
CA TRP A 42 4.34 -17.75 -15.14
C TRP A 42 5.30 -18.68 -15.87
N LYS A 43 5.89 -18.21 -16.99
CA LYS A 43 6.85 -18.92 -17.84
C LYS A 43 6.33 -20.15 -18.60
N THR A 44 5.03 -20.44 -18.63
CA THR A 44 4.48 -21.55 -19.40
C THR A 44 3.83 -21.10 -20.72
N GLY A 45 3.28 -19.89 -20.79
CA GLY A 45 2.48 -19.39 -21.90
C GLY A 45 1.04 -19.92 -21.90
N GLU A 46 0.62 -20.65 -20.88
CA GLU A 46 -0.75 -21.13 -20.69
C GLU A 46 -1.58 -20.10 -19.93
N HIS A 47 -2.83 -19.90 -20.33
CA HIS A 47 -3.73 -18.99 -19.62
C HIS A 47 -4.10 -19.51 -18.22
N ILE A 48 -4.26 -18.60 -17.27
CA ILE A 48 -4.82 -18.92 -15.96
C ILE A 48 -6.32 -19.18 -16.13
N ASN A 49 -6.78 -20.39 -15.79
CA ASN A 49 -8.16 -20.85 -15.95
C ASN A 49 -8.81 -21.28 -14.63
N SER A 50 -8.05 -21.36 -13.54
CA SER A 50 -8.52 -21.80 -12.23
C SER A 50 -7.78 -21.12 -11.09
N VAL A 51 -8.35 -21.20 -9.87
CA VAL A 51 -7.66 -20.76 -8.65
C VAL A 51 -6.36 -21.53 -8.43
N ALA A 52 -6.29 -22.81 -8.83
CA ALA A 52 -5.07 -23.61 -8.74
C ALA A 52 -3.97 -23.02 -9.62
N ASP A 53 -4.31 -22.56 -10.83
CA ASP A 53 -3.35 -21.92 -11.75
C ASP A 53 -2.85 -20.58 -11.21
N VAL A 54 -3.73 -19.82 -10.48
CA VAL A 54 -3.33 -18.59 -9.77
C VAL A 54 -2.24 -18.90 -8.74
N PHE A 55 -2.41 -19.96 -7.95
CA PHE A 55 -1.39 -20.40 -6.99
C PHE A 55 -0.12 -20.89 -7.67
N ASP A 56 -0.22 -21.68 -8.73
CA ASP A 56 0.92 -22.19 -9.48
C ASP A 56 1.73 -21.06 -10.11
N SER A 57 1.06 -20.12 -10.79
CA SER A 57 1.69 -18.94 -11.38
C SER A 57 2.40 -18.09 -10.31
N THR A 58 1.73 -17.83 -9.16
CA THR A 58 2.31 -17.05 -8.06
C THR A 58 3.51 -17.77 -7.44
N TYR A 59 3.43 -19.09 -7.26
CA TYR A 59 4.53 -19.91 -6.77
C TYR A 59 5.73 -19.87 -7.73
N LYS A 60 5.52 -20.11 -9.01
CA LYS A 60 6.58 -20.02 -10.04
C LYS A 60 7.21 -18.63 -10.08
N HIS A 61 6.39 -17.57 -10.01
CA HIS A 61 6.89 -16.20 -9.96
C HIS A 61 7.80 -15.95 -8.76
N TYR A 62 7.41 -16.45 -7.57
CA TYR A 62 8.20 -16.29 -6.34
C TYR A 62 9.60 -16.92 -6.46
N PHE A 63 9.71 -18.08 -7.10
CA PHE A 63 10.98 -18.78 -7.28
C PHE A 63 11.80 -18.31 -8.49
N LEU A 64 11.17 -17.76 -9.52
CA LEU A 64 11.81 -17.46 -10.80
C LEU A 64 11.95 -15.97 -11.11
N HIS A 65 11.27 -15.08 -10.36
CA HIS A 65 11.26 -13.65 -10.71
C HIS A 65 11.32 -12.70 -9.53
N GLY A 66 10.56 -12.91 -8.45
CA GLY A 66 10.60 -11.99 -7.32
C GLY A 66 9.65 -12.29 -6.17
N GLY A 67 9.96 -11.71 -5.00
CA GLY A 67 9.35 -12.06 -3.71
C GLY A 67 7.97 -11.46 -3.43
N ARG A 68 7.37 -10.70 -4.33
CA ARG A 68 6.08 -9.99 -4.14
C ARG A 68 4.87 -10.93 -4.18
N PHE A 69 4.90 -11.99 -3.36
CA PHE A 69 3.92 -13.07 -3.37
C PHE A 69 2.47 -12.58 -3.28
N PHE A 70 2.16 -11.72 -2.30
CA PHE A 70 0.79 -11.28 -2.05
C PHE A 70 0.23 -10.42 -3.19
N THR A 71 1.04 -9.51 -3.72
CA THR A 71 0.62 -8.60 -4.80
C THR A 71 0.46 -9.36 -6.10
N VAL A 72 1.36 -10.28 -6.41
CA VAL A 72 1.27 -11.13 -7.61
C VAL A 72 0.07 -12.07 -7.53
N PHE A 73 -0.19 -12.68 -6.36
CA PHE A 73 -1.39 -13.48 -6.15
C PHE A 73 -2.67 -12.68 -6.44
N CYS A 74 -2.77 -11.48 -5.89
CA CYS A 74 -3.92 -10.61 -6.14
C CYS A 74 -4.04 -10.23 -7.62
N LEU A 75 -2.93 -9.87 -8.26
CA LEU A 75 -2.91 -9.52 -9.67
C LEU A 75 -3.40 -10.68 -10.55
N ASN A 76 -2.81 -11.85 -10.41
CA ASN A 76 -3.18 -13.05 -11.16
C ASN A 76 -4.67 -13.42 -10.94
N LEU A 77 -5.12 -13.36 -9.69
CA LEU A 77 -6.52 -13.63 -9.32
C LEU A 77 -7.49 -12.68 -10.05
N PHE A 78 -7.22 -11.38 -10.02
CA PHE A 78 -8.12 -10.41 -10.64
C PHE A 78 -7.99 -10.34 -12.16
N LEU A 79 -6.84 -10.67 -12.73
CA LEU A 79 -6.72 -10.84 -14.19
C LEU A 79 -7.53 -12.05 -14.66
N TRP A 80 -7.53 -13.15 -13.89
CA TRP A 80 -8.37 -14.31 -14.16
C TRP A 80 -9.86 -14.03 -14.00
N LEU A 81 -10.27 -13.34 -12.93
CA LEU A 81 -11.68 -12.97 -12.70
C LEU A 81 -12.21 -11.99 -13.76
N GLY A 82 -11.31 -11.22 -14.38
CA GLY A 82 -11.62 -10.29 -15.45
C GLY A 82 -11.53 -8.82 -15.04
N LYS A 83 -11.33 -8.00 -16.08
CA LYS A 83 -11.08 -6.56 -15.95
C LYS A 83 -12.11 -5.84 -15.08
N PHE A 84 -13.39 -6.10 -15.27
CA PHE A 84 -14.45 -5.42 -14.53
C PHE A 84 -14.33 -5.56 -13.01
N TYR A 85 -14.01 -6.77 -12.53
CA TYR A 85 -13.83 -7.01 -11.09
C TYR A 85 -12.58 -6.32 -10.55
N PHE A 86 -11.50 -6.29 -11.36
CA PHE A 86 -10.31 -5.53 -11.02
C PHE A 86 -10.62 -4.04 -10.89
N ASP A 87 -11.33 -3.46 -11.86
CA ASP A 87 -11.63 -2.02 -11.90
C ASP A 87 -12.41 -1.56 -10.65
N ILE A 88 -13.38 -2.37 -10.20
CA ILE A 88 -14.12 -2.15 -8.96
C ILE A 88 -13.17 -2.25 -7.75
N ALA A 89 -12.40 -3.33 -7.66
CA ALA A 89 -11.51 -3.58 -6.52
C ALA A 89 -10.44 -2.49 -6.41
N ASN A 90 -9.85 -2.07 -7.53
CA ASN A 90 -8.83 -1.03 -7.55
C ASN A 90 -9.39 0.35 -7.15
N ALA A 91 -10.60 0.69 -7.61
CA ALA A 91 -11.31 1.91 -7.19
C ALA A 91 -11.62 1.88 -5.67
N LEU A 92 -12.01 0.72 -5.12
CA LEU A 92 -12.20 0.53 -3.68
C LEU A 92 -10.87 0.70 -2.93
N MET A 93 -9.77 0.13 -3.42
CA MET A 93 -8.44 0.25 -2.78
C MET A 93 -7.98 1.70 -2.73
N PHE A 94 -8.13 2.47 -3.82
CA PHE A 94 -7.77 3.89 -3.80
C PHE A 94 -8.64 4.67 -2.81
N THR A 95 -9.96 4.47 -2.84
CA THR A 95 -10.90 5.12 -1.92
C THR A 95 -10.57 4.77 -0.46
N ALA A 96 -10.27 3.49 -0.19
CA ALA A 96 -9.85 3.02 1.12
C ALA A 96 -8.55 3.68 1.58
N LEU A 97 -7.57 3.84 0.68
CA LEU A 97 -6.32 4.53 1.01
C LEU A 97 -6.56 5.98 1.44
N ILE A 98 -7.40 6.73 0.72
CA ILE A 98 -7.73 8.12 1.10
C ILE A 98 -8.45 8.16 2.45
N LEU A 99 -9.39 7.24 2.70
CA LEU A 99 -10.04 7.11 4.01
C LEU A 99 -9.04 6.79 5.13
N LEU A 100 -8.08 5.90 4.89
CA LEU A 100 -7.05 5.55 5.86
C LEU A 100 -6.13 6.74 6.15
N ILE A 101 -5.70 7.47 5.13
CA ILE A 101 -4.92 8.71 5.29
C ILE A 101 -5.71 9.72 6.13
N TYR A 102 -7.01 9.88 5.85
CA TYR A 102 -7.89 10.73 6.64
C TYR A 102 -7.96 10.32 8.11
N PHE A 103 -8.13 9.02 8.41
CA PHE A 103 -8.14 8.53 9.78
C PHE A 103 -6.77 8.64 10.47
N HIS A 104 -5.68 8.45 9.73
CA HIS A 104 -4.33 8.72 10.25
C HIS A 104 -4.15 10.18 10.65
N ALA A 105 -4.65 11.11 9.86
CA ALA A 105 -4.60 12.55 10.16
C ALA A 105 -5.48 12.93 11.36
N LYS A 106 -6.72 12.44 11.41
CA LYS A 106 -7.67 12.73 12.50
C LYS A 106 -7.34 12.03 13.81
N ARG A 107 -6.68 10.87 13.78
CA ARG A 107 -6.36 10.01 14.94
C ARG A 107 -7.58 9.72 15.82
N ASN A 108 -8.79 9.71 15.26
CA ASN A 108 -10.03 9.52 15.98
C ASN A 108 -11.16 9.09 15.04
N PHE A 109 -11.75 7.92 15.27
CA PHE A 109 -12.94 7.46 14.53
C PHE A 109 -14.24 8.18 14.93
N LYS A 110 -14.27 8.76 16.14
CA LYS A 110 -15.46 9.44 16.69
C LYS A 110 -15.51 10.93 16.40
N SER A 111 -14.48 11.49 15.77
CA SER A 111 -14.52 12.90 15.37
C SER A 111 -15.56 13.12 14.29
N GLU A 112 -16.15 14.31 14.26
CA GLU A 112 -17.07 14.70 13.19
C GLU A 112 -16.39 14.54 11.83
N ASN A 113 -17.14 14.03 10.85
CA ASN A 113 -16.66 13.88 9.49
C ASN A 113 -16.42 15.27 8.89
N ASP A 114 -15.20 15.49 8.45
CA ASP A 114 -14.79 16.75 7.85
C ASP A 114 -14.58 16.56 6.34
N PHE A 115 -15.61 16.98 5.59
CA PHE A 115 -15.59 16.91 4.14
C PHE A 115 -14.40 17.68 3.54
N LYS A 116 -14.07 18.86 4.08
CA LYS A 116 -13.02 19.71 3.52
C LYS A 116 -11.64 19.04 3.65
N ILE A 117 -11.35 18.48 4.84
CA ILE A 117 -10.10 17.74 5.06
C ILE A 117 -10.05 16.51 4.15
N PHE A 118 -11.15 15.75 4.06
CA PHE A 118 -11.18 14.55 3.23
C PHE A 118 -10.97 14.87 1.74
N ALA A 119 -11.66 15.88 1.22
CA ALA A 119 -11.51 16.33 -0.15
C ALA A 119 -10.10 16.87 -0.44
N ALA A 120 -9.53 17.65 0.49
CA ALA A 120 -8.17 18.16 0.36
C ALA A 120 -7.12 17.02 0.34
N LEU A 121 -7.30 15.98 1.17
CA LEU A 121 -6.43 14.80 1.16
C LEU A 121 -6.56 14.00 -0.14
N GLY A 122 -7.78 13.84 -0.67
CA GLY A 122 -8.01 13.21 -1.97
C GLY A 122 -7.32 13.96 -3.11
N LEU A 123 -7.46 15.29 -3.15
CA LEU A 123 -6.79 16.13 -4.12
C LEU A 123 -5.25 16.09 -3.96
N ALA A 124 -4.75 16.16 -2.73
CA ALA A 124 -3.33 16.06 -2.45
C ALA A 124 -2.74 14.71 -2.92
N ALA A 125 -3.44 13.60 -2.66
CA ALA A 125 -3.02 12.28 -3.15
C ALA A 125 -3.00 12.23 -4.68
N TRP A 126 -4.02 12.78 -5.34
CA TRP A 126 -4.07 12.88 -6.80
C TRP A 126 -2.87 13.62 -7.39
N LEU A 127 -2.49 14.75 -6.78
CA LEU A 127 -1.40 15.60 -7.27
C LEU A 127 0.00 15.10 -6.89
N SER A 128 0.10 14.31 -5.80
CA SER A 128 1.39 13.93 -5.20
C SER A 128 1.81 12.50 -5.52
N PHE A 129 0.94 11.68 -6.10
CA PHE A 129 1.36 10.34 -6.51
C PHE A 129 2.20 10.44 -7.78
N PRO A 130 3.48 9.99 -7.72
CA PRO A 130 4.32 9.99 -8.89
C PRO A 130 3.74 9.01 -9.91
N HIS A 131 3.76 9.41 -11.18
CA HIS A 131 3.26 8.57 -12.27
C HIS A 131 1.89 7.95 -11.97
N PHE A 132 0.91 8.79 -11.60
CA PHE A 132 -0.41 8.35 -11.07
C PHE A 132 -1.04 7.22 -11.89
N GLY A 133 -0.97 7.30 -13.23
CA GLY A 133 -1.48 6.25 -14.11
C GLY A 133 -0.83 4.88 -13.88
N GLU A 134 0.47 4.87 -13.61
CA GLU A 134 1.22 3.63 -13.40
C GLU A 134 1.03 3.06 -11.99
N VAL A 135 1.02 3.90 -10.96
CA VAL A 135 0.97 3.41 -9.57
C VAL A 135 -0.44 3.23 -9.03
N ALA A 136 -1.47 3.86 -9.64
CA ALA A 136 -2.84 3.85 -9.12
C ALA A 136 -3.88 3.27 -10.08
N ILE A 137 -3.59 3.16 -11.40
CA ILE A 137 -4.58 2.73 -12.40
C ILE A 137 -4.12 1.49 -13.17
N TRP A 138 -2.89 1.45 -13.69
CA TRP A 138 -2.35 0.28 -14.39
C TRP A 138 -2.36 -0.96 -13.47
N LYS A 139 -2.90 -2.07 -13.95
CA LYS A 139 -3.21 -3.23 -13.10
C LYS A 139 -1.99 -3.78 -12.37
N SER A 140 -0.95 -4.10 -13.11
CA SER A 140 0.30 -4.63 -12.52
C SER A 140 0.94 -3.60 -11.58
N GLY A 141 0.97 -2.32 -11.97
CA GLY A 141 1.55 -1.27 -11.15
C GLY A 141 0.72 -0.96 -9.91
N SER A 142 -0.58 -0.76 -10.05
CA SER A 142 -1.45 -0.45 -8.90
C SER A 142 -1.49 -1.59 -7.89
N THR A 143 -1.47 -2.84 -8.33
CA THR A 143 -1.41 -3.98 -7.41
C THR A 143 -0.11 -3.99 -6.60
N VAL A 144 1.01 -3.62 -7.20
CA VAL A 144 2.29 -3.51 -6.46
C VAL A 144 2.28 -2.33 -5.49
N TYR A 145 1.87 -1.14 -5.93
CA TYR A 145 2.03 0.08 -5.13
C TYR A 145 0.80 0.41 -4.29
N LEU A 146 -0.37 0.59 -4.92
CA LEU A 146 -1.60 0.97 -4.22
C LEU A 146 -2.10 -0.13 -3.29
N TRP A 147 -2.13 -1.39 -3.77
CA TRP A 147 -2.62 -2.51 -2.98
C TRP A 147 -1.65 -2.92 -1.86
N SER A 148 -0.37 -2.57 -1.93
CA SER A 148 0.56 -2.70 -0.80
C SER A 148 0.39 -1.56 0.21
N ALA A 149 0.07 -0.35 -0.25
CA ALA A 149 -0.10 0.82 0.62
C ALA A 149 -1.32 0.69 1.54
N VAL A 150 -2.42 0.07 1.08
CA VAL A 150 -3.63 -0.11 1.88
C VAL A 150 -3.41 -1.01 3.10
N PRO A 151 -2.89 -2.26 2.99
CA PRO A 151 -2.54 -3.07 4.14
C PRO A 151 -1.54 -2.41 5.08
N ALA A 152 -0.53 -1.72 4.54
CA ALA A 152 0.44 -0.99 5.34
C ALA A 152 -0.22 0.13 6.16
N ALA A 153 -1.12 0.90 5.55
CA ALA A 153 -1.88 1.94 6.24
C ALA A 153 -2.82 1.34 7.31
N ILE A 154 -3.52 0.24 7.01
CA ILE A 154 -4.35 -0.48 8.00
C ILE A 154 -3.48 -0.96 9.18
N PHE A 155 -2.34 -1.56 8.89
CA PHE A 155 -1.41 -2.07 9.89
C PHE A 155 -0.87 -0.98 10.81
N LEU A 156 -0.50 0.17 10.27
CA LEU A 156 0.08 1.28 11.04
C LEU A 156 -0.97 2.12 11.79
N LEU A 157 -2.25 2.03 11.42
CA LEU A 157 -3.31 2.84 12.03
C LEU A 157 -3.44 2.64 13.55
N PRO A 158 -3.47 1.41 14.11
CA PRO A 158 -3.48 1.18 15.54
C PRO A 158 -2.28 1.79 16.28
N TYR A 159 -1.09 1.73 15.70
CA TYR A 159 0.11 2.36 16.28
C TYR A 159 -0.05 3.88 16.39
N ASN A 160 -0.54 4.51 15.32
CA ASN A 160 -0.79 5.96 15.32
C ASN A 160 -1.83 6.36 16.37
N PHE A 161 -2.91 5.59 16.51
CA PHE A 161 -3.95 5.83 17.51
C PHE A 161 -3.46 5.58 18.94
N TYR A 162 -2.62 4.57 19.14
CA TYR A 162 -2.01 4.27 20.44
C TYR A 162 -1.09 5.39 20.92
N LEU A 163 -0.25 5.91 20.03
CA LEU A 163 0.61 7.07 20.32
C LEU A 163 -0.20 8.31 20.65
N ALA A 164 -1.42 8.45 20.11
CA ALA A 164 -2.37 9.51 20.46
C ALA A 164 -3.23 9.21 21.70
N LYS A 165 -2.93 8.10 22.45
CA LYS A 165 -3.69 7.62 23.62
C LYS A 165 -5.18 7.34 23.35
N LYS A 166 -5.52 6.96 22.11
CA LYS A 166 -6.90 6.73 21.66
C LYS A 166 -7.19 5.27 21.28
N PHE A 167 -6.27 4.33 21.57
CA PHE A 167 -6.41 2.93 21.24
C PHE A 167 -6.55 2.05 22.49
N PRO A 168 -7.65 1.28 22.64
CA PRO A 168 -7.83 0.38 23.78
C PRO A 168 -7.01 -0.90 23.64
N ASN A 169 -6.51 -1.43 24.76
CA ASN A 169 -5.87 -2.73 24.80
C ASN A 169 -6.92 -3.86 24.70
N LYS A 170 -6.85 -4.71 23.67
CA LYS A 170 -7.72 -5.87 23.49
C LYS A 170 -6.90 -7.16 23.42
N LYS A 171 -7.28 -8.18 24.21
CA LYS A 171 -6.55 -9.47 24.33
C LYS A 171 -6.38 -10.20 22.98
N PHE A 172 -7.32 -10.09 22.06
CA PHE A 172 -7.30 -10.78 20.74
C PHE A 172 -6.55 -10.00 19.66
N PHE A 173 -5.96 -8.86 19.99
CA PHE A 173 -5.34 -7.98 19.01
C PHE A 173 -3.95 -8.43 18.52
N PRO A 174 -3.09 -9.08 19.34
CA PRO A 174 -1.74 -9.49 18.90
C PRO A 174 -1.71 -10.40 17.66
N PRO A 175 -2.50 -11.48 17.54
CA PRO A 175 -2.46 -12.31 16.33
C PRO A 175 -2.98 -11.56 15.08
N VAL A 176 -3.97 -10.69 15.23
CA VAL A 176 -4.49 -9.89 14.10
C VAL A 176 -3.43 -8.93 13.58
N ILE A 177 -2.77 -8.19 14.49
CA ILE A 177 -1.74 -7.22 14.10
C ILE A 177 -0.48 -7.92 13.58
N PHE A 178 -0.16 -9.12 14.07
CA PHE A 178 0.93 -9.94 13.55
C PHE A 178 0.67 -10.33 12.09
N LEU A 179 -0.52 -10.84 11.76
CA LEU A 179 -0.90 -11.17 10.39
C LEU A 179 -0.93 -9.93 9.48
N LEU A 180 -1.51 -8.82 9.93
CA LEU A 180 -1.45 -7.55 9.19
C LEU A 180 0.00 -7.09 8.97
N GLY A 181 0.87 -7.32 9.93
CA GLY A 181 2.30 -7.09 9.82
C GLY A 181 2.93 -7.88 8.67
N ILE A 182 2.62 -9.19 8.56
CA ILE A 182 3.13 -10.03 7.46
C ILE A 182 2.72 -9.44 6.09
N PHE A 183 1.46 -9.06 5.92
CA PHE A 183 0.99 -8.43 4.67
C PHE A 183 1.66 -7.07 4.40
N SER A 184 1.84 -6.25 5.44
CA SER A 184 2.50 -4.95 5.31
C SER A 184 3.99 -5.08 4.97
N GLY A 185 4.69 -6.03 5.61
CA GLY A 185 6.10 -6.29 5.36
C GLY A 185 6.38 -6.97 4.03
N GLY A 186 5.46 -7.85 3.59
CA GLY A 186 5.59 -8.66 2.37
C GLY A 186 4.97 -8.05 1.10
N GLY A 187 4.48 -6.81 1.13
CA GLY A 187 3.83 -6.16 0.00
C GLY A 187 4.83 -5.70 -1.08
N VAL A 188 5.55 -4.63 -0.79
CA VAL A 188 6.61 -4.06 -1.65
C VAL A 188 7.79 -3.60 -0.79
N GLU A 189 9.00 -3.64 -1.36
CA GLU A 189 10.27 -3.51 -0.62
C GLU A 189 10.32 -2.23 0.23
N ASN A 190 10.01 -1.08 -0.35
CA ASN A 190 10.08 0.21 0.32
C ASN A 190 9.11 0.32 1.50
N LEU A 191 7.86 -0.14 1.32
CA LEU A 191 6.85 -0.14 2.38
C LEU A 191 7.14 -1.18 3.45
N GLY A 192 7.65 -2.35 3.06
CA GLY A 192 8.05 -3.42 3.98
C GLY A 192 9.16 -2.96 4.92
N VAL A 193 10.23 -2.35 4.39
CA VAL A 193 11.32 -1.78 5.19
C VAL A 193 10.80 -0.67 6.09
N THR A 194 10.02 0.27 5.53
CA THR A 194 9.47 1.41 6.28
C THR A 194 8.58 0.95 7.44
N SER A 195 7.65 0.04 7.19
CA SER A 195 6.73 -0.49 8.21
C SER A 195 7.49 -1.21 9.33
N THR A 196 8.51 -2.00 8.97
CA THR A 196 9.34 -2.73 9.93
C THR A 196 10.16 -1.77 10.80
N LEU A 197 10.82 -0.79 10.21
CA LEU A 197 11.60 0.20 10.96
C LEU A 197 10.73 1.07 11.85
N LEU A 198 9.56 1.52 11.37
CA LEU A 198 8.64 2.32 12.18
C LEU A 198 8.12 1.52 13.39
N THR A 199 7.70 0.28 13.18
CA THR A 199 7.18 -0.55 14.28
C THR A 199 8.29 -0.97 15.25
N ALA A 200 9.52 -1.17 14.81
CA ALA A 200 10.69 -1.35 15.68
C ALA A 200 10.92 -0.11 16.56
N ALA A 201 10.95 1.09 15.95
CA ALA A 201 11.15 2.35 16.66
C ALA A 201 10.04 2.62 17.68
N ILE A 202 8.76 2.35 17.30
CA ILE A 202 7.62 2.50 18.22
C ILE A 202 7.72 1.49 19.36
N SER A 203 8.06 0.23 19.08
CA SER A 203 8.25 -0.81 20.09
C SER A 203 9.32 -0.41 21.10
N TYR A 204 10.47 0.05 20.62
CA TYR A 204 11.57 0.52 21.48
C TYR A 204 11.15 1.74 22.32
N ARG A 205 10.47 2.71 21.73
CA ARG A 205 9.97 3.90 22.45
C ARG A 205 8.97 3.51 23.54
N CYS A 206 8.03 2.59 23.23
CA CYS A 206 7.04 2.11 24.20
C CYS A 206 7.71 1.32 25.33
N TYR A 207 8.71 0.50 25.02
CA TYR A 207 9.53 -0.20 26.02
C TYR A 207 10.22 0.80 26.99
N LYS A 208 10.93 1.79 26.46
CA LYS A 208 11.61 2.81 27.26
C LYS A 208 10.65 3.63 28.17
N LYS A 209 9.40 3.79 27.74
CA LYS A 209 8.39 4.51 28.53
C LYS A 209 7.55 3.62 29.44
N ASN A 210 7.85 2.32 29.56
CA ASN A 210 7.08 1.33 30.31
C ASN A 210 5.58 1.29 29.91
N ILE A 211 5.27 1.50 28.63
CA ILE A 211 3.91 1.44 28.07
C ILE A 211 3.79 0.38 26.97
N LEU A 212 4.72 -0.56 26.91
CA LEU A 212 4.73 -1.59 25.88
C LEU A 212 3.58 -2.58 26.10
N GLN A 213 2.71 -2.72 25.11
CA GLN A 213 1.66 -3.73 25.06
C GLN A 213 2.07 -4.86 24.12
N SER A 214 1.61 -6.10 24.38
CA SER A 214 2.03 -7.32 23.66
C SER A 214 1.81 -7.27 22.15
N TRP A 215 0.78 -6.58 21.67
CA TRP A 215 0.48 -6.45 20.27
C TRP A 215 1.48 -5.56 19.50
N ILE A 216 2.17 -4.64 20.18
CA ILE A 216 3.13 -3.72 19.55
C ILE A 216 4.33 -4.50 18.99
N PRO A 217 5.07 -5.32 19.80
CA PRO A 217 6.13 -6.15 19.25
C PRO A 217 5.60 -7.27 18.34
N ALA A 218 4.39 -7.79 18.56
CA ALA A 218 3.81 -8.79 17.67
C ALA A 218 3.71 -8.29 16.23
N GLY A 219 3.26 -7.05 16.04
CA GLY A 219 3.20 -6.46 14.70
C GLY A 219 4.59 -6.20 14.11
N PHE A 220 5.57 -5.78 14.93
CA PHE A 220 6.96 -5.67 14.44
C PHE A 220 7.49 -7.02 13.94
N PHE A 221 7.31 -8.10 14.70
CA PHE A 221 7.74 -9.43 14.24
C PHE A 221 6.97 -9.91 13.01
N GLY A 222 5.67 -9.61 12.92
CA GLY A 222 4.89 -9.89 11.72
C GLY A 222 5.46 -9.16 10.49
N SER A 223 5.72 -7.86 10.59
CA SER A 223 6.27 -7.10 9.46
C SER A 223 7.71 -7.52 9.10
N LEU A 224 8.50 -7.90 10.08
CA LEU A 224 9.85 -8.45 9.85
C LEU A 224 9.80 -9.78 9.09
N ILE A 225 8.90 -10.68 9.48
CA ILE A 225 8.72 -11.96 8.77
C ILE A 225 8.25 -11.72 7.33
N GLY A 226 7.25 -10.85 7.13
CA GLY A 226 6.80 -10.49 5.79
C GLY A 226 7.92 -9.91 4.92
N LEU A 227 8.74 -9.03 5.50
CA LEU A 227 9.90 -8.45 4.82
C LEU A 227 10.97 -9.51 4.48
N ILE A 228 11.22 -10.46 5.38
CA ILE A 228 12.16 -11.57 5.12
C ILE A 228 11.65 -12.44 3.97
N ILE A 229 10.35 -12.79 3.96
CA ILE A 229 9.73 -13.56 2.88
C ILE A 229 9.90 -12.82 1.54
N LEU A 230 9.68 -11.51 1.52
CA LEU A 230 9.82 -10.68 0.32
C LEU A 230 11.26 -10.64 -0.19
N LEU A 231 12.23 -10.34 0.69
CA LEU A 231 13.62 -10.10 0.28
C LEU A 231 14.41 -11.39 0.03
N ALA A 232 14.13 -12.46 0.78
CA ALA A 232 14.81 -13.75 0.66
C ALA A 232 14.25 -14.64 -0.46
N ALA A 233 13.28 -14.14 -1.25
CA ALA A 233 12.71 -14.94 -2.34
C ALA A 233 13.78 -15.33 -3.36
N PRO A 234 13.87 -16.62 -3.74
CA PRO A 234 14.86 -17.09 -4.74
C PRO A 234 14.76 -16.34 -6.07
N GLY A 235 13.56 -15.98 -6.49
CA GLY A 235 13.34 -15.25 -7.74
C GLY A 235 14.01 -13.86 -7.80
N ASN A 236 14.25 -13.21 -6.66
CA ASN A 236 15.00 -11.95 -6.61
C ASN A 236 16.44 -12.14 -7.11
N PHE A 237 17.06 -13.25 -6.73
CA PHE A 237 18.45 -13.61 -7.13
C PHE A 237 18.49 -14.05 -8.59
N VAL A 238 17.53 -14.89 -9.02
CA VAL A 238 17.43 -15.32 -10.42
C VAL A 238 17.26 -14.12 -11.35
N ARG A 239 16.39 -13.18 -11.00
CA ARG A 239 16.19 -11.94 -11.78
C ARG A 239 17.46 -11.10 -11.84
N TYR A 240 18.17 -10.96 -10.72
CA TYR A 240 19.41 -10.20 -10.64
C TYR A 240 20.48 -10.78 -11.59
N ASP A 241 20.64 -12.11 -11.61
CA ASP A 241 21.61 -12.80 -12.46
C ASP A 241 21.26 -12.66 -13.95
N VAL A 242 19.97 -12.75 -14.30
CA VAL A 242 19.50 -12.67 -15.70
C VAL A 242 19.57 -11.23 -16.25
N GLN A 243 19.24 -10.23 -15.43
CA GLN A 243 19.26 -8.83 -15.88
C GLN A 243 20.67 -8.28 -16.02
N GLY A 244 21.69 -9.02 -15.53
CA GLY A 244 23.11 -8.75 -15.78
C GLY A 244 23.54 -7.31 -15.54
N GLU A 245 22.90 -6.64 -14.58
CA GLU A 245 23.17 -5.25 -14.28
C GLU A 245 24.51 -5.12 -13.53
N GLY A 246 25.59 -5.35 -14.28
CA GLY A 246 26.95 -5.05 -13.85
C GLY A 246 27.25 -3.57 -13.64
N LYS A 247 26.21 -2.78 -13.31
CA LYS A 247 26.39 -1.39 -12.89
C LYS A 247 27.01 -1.40 -11.50
N GLY A 248 28.23 -0.88 -11.40
CA GLY A 248 28.93 -0.83 -10.13
C GLY A 248 28.15 -0.06 -9.06
N PHE A 249 28.46 -0.31 -7.79
CA PHE A 249 27.82 0.27 -6.60
C PHE A 249 27.57 1.80 -6.71
N PHE A 250 28.54 2.56 -7.23
CA PHE A 250 28.41 4.01 -7.40
C PHE A 250 27.39 4.42 -8.47
N SER A 251 27.21 3.63 -9.52
CA SER A 251 26.17 3.85 -10.52
C SER A 251 24.77 3.64 -9.93
N HIS A 252 24.58 2.62 -9.09
CA HIS A 252 23.34 2.41 -8.36
C HIS A 252 23.02 3.58 -7.41
N ILE A 253 24.00 4.08 -6.67
CA ILE A 253 23.84 5.27 -5.82
C ILE A 253 23.45 6.49 -6.67
N GLY A 254 24.15 6.75 -7.79
CA GLY A 254 23.84 7.87 -8.67
C GLY A 254 22.40 7.82 -9.20
N ASN A 255 21.95 6.66 -9.69
CA ASN A 255 20.58 6.45 -10.16
C ASN A 255 19.56 6.65 -9.04
N GLN A 256 19.87 6.18 -7.81
CA GLN A 256 18.99 6.34 -6.65
C GLN A 256 18.87 7.82 -6.24
N ILE A 257 19.96 8.57 -6.27
CA ILE A 257 19.93 10.01 -5.96
C ILE A 257 19.10 10.75 -7.00
N ALA A 258 19.26 10.45 -8.29
CA ALA A 258 18.48 11.08 -9.36
C ALA A 258 16.98 10.78 -9.23
N GLY A 259 16.62 9.51 -9.01
CA GLY A 259 15.22 9.13 -8.79
C GLY A 259 14.62 9.76 -7.54
N ASN A 260 15.37 9.85 -6.44
CA ASN A 260 14.91 10.54 -5.23
C ASN A 260 14.74 12.05 -5.44
N ALA A 261 15.58 12.69 -6.25
CA ALA A 261 15.42 14.10 -6.59
C ALA A 261 14.15 14.37 -7.40
N GLU A 262 13.83 13.49 -8.35
CA GLU A 262 12.54 13.53 -9.08
C GLU A 262 11.34 13.37 -8.13
N MET A 263 11.42 12.44 -7.19
CA MET A 263 10.37 12.21 -6.19
C MET A 263 10.08 13.44 -5.31
N LEU A 264 11.07 14.29 -5.05
CA LEU A 264 10.88 15.53 -4.28
C LEU A 264 9.90 16.48 -4.98
N LEU A 265 9.83 16.50 -6.32
CA LEU A 265 8.87 17.32 -7.07
C LEU A 265 7.42 16.87 -6.80
N TYR A 266 7.19 15.58 -6.73
CA TYR A 266 5.85 15.02 -6.43
C TYR A 266 5.44 15.24 -4.96
N ILE A 267 6.39 15.26 -4.04
CA ILE A 267 6.13 15.51 -2.61
C ILE A 267 5.97 17.01 -2.31
N LEU A 268 6.43 17.90 -3.19
CA LEU A 268 6.41 19.34 -2.97
C LEU A 268 5.04 19.89 -2.56
N PRO A 269 3.90 19.52 -3.16
CA PRO A 269 2.58 19.99 -2.71
C PRO A 269 2.28 19.63 -1.25
N VAL A 270 2.66 18.41 -0.81
CA VAL A 270 2.49 17.98 0.59
C VAL A 270 3.39 18.77 1.52
N ILE A 271 4.64 19.01 1.14
CA ILE A 271 5.59 19.83 1.91
C ILE A 271 5.06 21.25 2.10
N LEU A 272 4.53 21.86 1.04
CA LEU A 272 3.95 23.20 1.09
C LEU A 272 2.74 23.27 2.04
N ILE A 273 1.84 22.27 1.98
CA ILE A 273 0.70 22.16 2.90
C ILE A 273 1.19 22.04 4.35
N LEU A 274 2.21 21.21 4.61
CA LEU A 274 2.79 21.06 5.96
C LEU A 274 3.41 22.36 6.46
N ILE A 275 4.20 23.07 5.63
CA ILE A 275 4.80 24.35 6.00
C ILE A 275 3.72 25.39 6.30
N CYS A 276 2.66 25.47 5.50
CA CYS A 276 1.55 26.38 5.73
C CYS A 276 0.80 26.04 7.03
N SER A 277 0.63 24.75 7.34
CA SER A 277 -0.05 24.31 8.56
C SER A 277 0.74 24.57 9.85
N LEU A 278 2.05 24.69 9.78
CA LEU A 278 2.92 25.01 10.92
C LEU A 278 2.94 26.50 11.27
N LYS A 279 2.41 27.36 10.38
CA LYS A 279 2.34 28.83 10.59
C LYS A 279 1.02 29.30 11.15
N ILE A 280 0.06 28.38 11.35
CA ILE A 280 -1.24 28.60 11.98
C ILE A 280 -1.21 28.02 13.41
#